data_ff9abade6647888f0bafa698d03b3788
#
_entry.id   ff9abade6647888f0bafa698d03b3788
#
_cell.length_a   1.000
_cell.length_b   1.000
_cell.length_c   1.000
_cell.angle_alpha   90.00
_cell.angle_beta   90.00
_cell.angle_gamma   90.00
#
_symmetry.space_group_name_H-M   'P 1'
#
loop_
_entity.id
_entity.type
_entity.pdbx_description
1 polymer ?
#
loop_
_entity_poly.entity_id
_entity_poly.type
_entity_poly.pdbx_seq_one_letter_code
_entity_poly.pdbx_strand_id
1 'polypeptide(L)'
;MQERIITIYCLCDEFVKASAMREHRGATMSTAEVMTTALVAADSFGGCFEHSRHFLQAHGYIPQMLSKSRFNRRLHALPESLWQGLFHLLSEATKHLNASGEYIMDSCPVPVCDNIRIRRCQLYRGAAYRGYVASKRRYFFGLRIHLLVTATGQPVEFVLAPGAQADITAGKALPLDLPPGSTIYADAAYTDYAWEDWLAQDCHLTLVVPRKTNAKRTMPGTLRYLCHYIRKRVETSLSQITASFARTVRAVTPRCFELKICLALLAFAL
;
A
#
# COMPACT_ATOMS: atom_id res chain seq x y z
N MET A 1 21.71 0.34 7.05
CA MET A 1 21.02 1.65 6.98
C MET A 1 21.63 2.58 5.92
N GLN A 2 22.94 2.79 5.90
CA GLN A 2 23.60 3.69 4.93
C GLN A 2 23.34 3.30 3.47
N GLU A 3 23.61 2.08 3.08
CA GLU A 3 23.35 1.57 1.71
C GLU A 3 21.89 1.76 1.30
N ARG A 4 20.95 1.47 2.21
CA ARG A 4 19.53 1.61 1.95
C ARG A 4 19.12 3.07 1.70
N ILE A 5 19.66 4.02 2.43
CA ILE A 5 19.42 5.47 2.21
C ILE A 5 19.93 5.88 0.84
N ILE A 6 21.14 5.44 0.48
CA ILE A 6 21.73 5.74 -0.83
C ILE A 6 20.88 5.13 -1.95
N THR A 7 20.46 3.87 -1.80
CA THR A 7 19.57 3.21 -2.77
C THR A 7 18.25 3.97 -2.95
N ILE A 8 17.61 4.36 -1.85
CA ILE A 8 16.36 5.16 -1.88
C ILE A 8 16.62 6.49 -2.61
N TYR A 9 17.74 7.16 -2.32
CA TYR A 9 18.08 8.43 -2.97
C TYR A 9 18.31 8.26 -4.47
N CYS A 10 19.13 7.31 -4.88
CA CYS A 10 19.40 7.04 -6.29
C CYS A 10 18.11 6.74 -7.06
N LEU A 11 17.25 5.89 -6.50
CA LEU A 11 15.95 5.58 -7.11
C LEU A 11 15.08 6.83 -7.26
N CYS A 12 14.97 7.64 -6.21
CA CYS A 12 14.18 8.87 -6.27
C CYS A 12 14.74 9.87 -7.28
N ASP A 13 16.06 10.01 -7.34
CA ASP A 13 16.74 10.94 -8.24
C ASP A 13 16.56 10.54 -9.71
N GLU A 14 16.79 9.27 -10.03
CA GLU A 14 16.56 8.74 -11.37
C GLU A 14 15.09 8.83 -11.78
N PHE A 15 14.17 8.49 -10.89
CA PHE A 15 12.74 8.57 -11.15
C PHE A 15 12.28 10.02 -11.40
N VAL A 16 12.73 10.98 -10.59
CA VAL A 16 12.39 12.40 -10.77
C VAL A 16 12.96 12.93 -12.08
N LYS A 17 14.19 12.57 -12.45
CA LYS A 17 14.80 12.92 -13.75
C LYS A 17 13.99 12.35 -14.91
N ALA A 18 13.60 11.08 -14.83
CA ALA A 18 12.81 10.40 -15.87
C ALA A 18 11.38 10.99 -16.00
N SER A 19 10.79 11.47 -14.90
CA SER A 19 9.46 12.09 -14.90
C SER A 19 9.41 13.48 -15.52
N ALA A 20 10.55 14.03 -15.97
CA ALA A 20 10.72 15.39 -16.51
C ALA A 20 10.13 16.49 -15.61
N MET A 21 10.05 16.25 -14.32
CA MET A 21 9.51 17.19 -13.35
C MET A 21 10.45 18.38 -13.20
N ARG A 22 9.91 19.58 -13.45
CA ARG A 22 10.71 20.82 -13.32
C ARG A 22 10.84 21.21 -11.85
N GLU A 23 12.08 21.33 -11.41
CA GLU A 23 12.36 21.92 -10.11
C GLU A 23 12.34 23.44 -10.15
N HIS A 24 11.91 24.04 -9.04
CA HIS A 24 12.01 25.50 -8.91
C HIS A 24 13.49 25.90 -8.79
N ARG A 25 13.94 26.90 -9.58
CA ARG A 25 15.35 27.35 -9.63
C ARG A 25 15.95 27.76 -8.28
N GLY A 26 15.11 28.17 -7.32
CA GLY A 26 15.52 28.55 -5.97
C GLY A 26 15.27 27.46 -4.91
N ALA A 27 15.08 26.20 -5.32
CA ALA A 27 14.85 25.12 -4.38
C ALA A 27 16.13 24.77 -3.62
N THR A 28 16.13 24.97 -2.31
CA THR A 28 17.25 24.61 -1.41
C THR A 28 17.40 23.10 -1.28
N MET A 29 16.31 22.36 -1.43
CA MET A 29 16.25 20.90 -1.32
C MET A 29 15.56 20.36 -2.56
N SER A 30 16.17 19.41 -3.25
CA SER A 30 15.62 18.81 -4.47
C SER A 30 14.35 17.99 -4.21
N THR A 31 13.57 17.70 -5.23
CA THR A 31 12.40 16.83 -5.12
C THR A 31 12.83 15.41 -4.70
N ALA A 32 13.94 14.90 -5.25
CA ALA A 32 14.51 13.62 -4.86
C ALA A 32 14.89 13.57 -3.37
N GLU A 33 15.49 14.63 -2.82
CA GLU A 33 15.81 14.73 -1.39
C GLU A 33 14.57 14.76 -0.51
N VAL A 34 13.49 15.46 -0.95
CA VAL A 34 12.19 15.46 -0.24
C VAL A 34 11.58 14.06 -0.23
N MET A 35 11.56 13.38 -1.38
CA MET A 35 11.05 12.01 -1.51
C MET A 35 11.87 11.03 -0.66
N THR A 36 13.18 11.10 -0.74
CA THR A 36 14.11 10.29 0.08
C THR A 36 13.85 10.47 1.57
N THR A 37 13.72 11.73 2.03
CA THR A 37 13.44 12.00 3.44
C THR A 37 12.13 11.37 3.90
N ALA A 38 11.09 11.42 3.05
CA ALA A 38 9.79 10.85 3.36
C ALA A 38 9.81 9.31 3.36
N LEU A 39 10.50 8.69 2.40
CA LEU A 39 10.65 7.23 2.33
C LEU A 39 11.51 6.68 3.48
N VAL A 40 12.63 7.33 3.80
CA VAL A 40 13.45 6.98 4.96
C VAL A 40 12.67 7.13 6.26
N ALA A 41 11.76 8.11 6.36
CA ALA A 41 10.88 8.22 7.51
C ALA A 41 9.95 7.01 7.63
N ALA A 42 9.37 6.54 6.52
CA ALA A 42 8.51 5.38 6.50
C ALA A 42 9.27 4.08 6.79
N ASP A 43 10.43 3.91 6.17
CA ASP A 43 11.29 2.72 6.30
C ASP A 43 11.85 2.55 7.71
N SER A 44 12.48 3.59 8.25
CA SER A 44 13.34 3.46 9.44
C SER A 44 12.81 4.19 10.67
N PHE A 45 11.86 5.12 10.53
CA PHE A 45 11.39 5.98 11.63
C PHE A 45 9.88 5.92 11.87
N GLY A 46 9.21 4.83 11.43
CA GLY A 46 7.77 4.64 11.64
C GLY A 46 6.89 5.79 11.10
N GLY A 47 7.29 6.42 9.99
CA GLY A 47 6.61 7.55 9.38
C GLY A 47 6.80 8.90 10.10
N CYS A 48 7.80 9.02 10.99
CA CYS A 48 8.14 10.27 11.67
C CYS A 48 9.10 11.10 10.82
N PHE A 49 8.56 12.06 10.05
CA PHE A 49 9.37 12.94 9.19
C PHE A 49 10.40 13.75 9.96
N GLU A 50 10.13 14.13 11.21
CA GLU A 50 11.05 14.92 12.02
C GLU A 50 12.30 14.13 12.38
N HIS A 51 12.16 12.87 12.80
CA HIS A 51 13.29 12.02 13.09
C HIS A 51 14.16 11.76 11.85
N SER A 52 13.53 11.47 10.70
CA SER A 52 14.24 11.29 9.44
C SER A 52 15.00 12.54 9.03
N ARG A 53 14.36 13.72 9.11
CA ARG A 53 15.02 15.02 8.79
C ARG A 53 16.25 15.25 9.64
N HIS A 54 16.13 15.13 10.96
CA HIS A 54 17.26 15.29 11.89
C HIS A 54 18.37 14.29 11.62
N PHE A 55 18.02 13.04 11.41
CA PHE A 55 18.98 12.00 11.11
C PHE A 55 19.76 12.27 9.82
N LEU A 56 19.06 12.55 8.71
CA LEU A 56 19.69 12.79 7.41
C LEU A 56 20.58 14.05 7.42
N GLN A 57 20.19 15.08 8.14
CA GLN A 57 20.98 16.29 8.30
C GLN A 57 22.21 16.05 9.17
N ALA A 58 22.06 15.44 10.33
CA ALA A 58 23.14 15.20 11.27
C ALA A 58 24.26 14.30 10.72
N HIS A 59 23.89 13.37 9.84
CA HIS A 59 24.85 12.45 9.19
C HIS A 59 25.34 12.95 7.82
N GLY A 60 24.98 14.16 7.42
CA GLY A 60 25.48 14.80 6.20
C GLY A 60 24.88 14.26 4.89
N TYR A 61 23.84 13.41 4.94
CA TYR A 61 23.17 12.91 3.73
C TYR A 61 22.43 14.03 2.97
N ILE A 62 21.78 14.93 3.71
CA ILE A 62 21.09 16.11 3.18
C ILE A 62 21.48 17.32 4.03
N PRO A 63 22.63 17.98 3.73
CA PRO A 63 23.15 19.06 4.55
C PRO A 63 22.23 20.29 4.61
N GLN A 64 21.57 20.60 3.48
CA GLN A 64 20.68 21.77 3.36
C GLN A 64 19.22 21.39 3.64
N MET A 65 18.98 20.80 4.80
CA MET A 65 17.66 20.35 5.20
C MET A 65 16.71 21.54 5.46
N LEU A 66 15.49 21.45 4.89
CA LEU A 66 14.43 22.42 5.14
C LEU A 66 13.94 22.37 6.59
N SER A 67 13.44 23.49 7.12
CA SER A 67 12.72 23.52 8.39
C SER A 67 11.45 22.65 8.33
N LYS A 68 10.95 22.20 9.47
CA LYS A 68 9.76 21.32 9.57
C LYS A 68 8.58 21.84 8.75
N SER A 69 8.25 23.13 8.88
CA SER A 69 7.10 23.70 8.17
C SER A 69 7.34 23.82 6.66
N ARG A 70 8.57 24.14 6.24
CA ARG A 70 8.93 24.23 4.81
C ARG A 70 8.96 22.83 4.19
N PHE A 71 9.53 21.84 4.87
CA PHE A 71 9.54 20.45 4.44
C PHE A 71 8.12 19.93 4.23
N ASN A 72 7.25 20.07 5.23
CA ASN A 72 5.86 19.61 5.12
C ASN A 72 5.12 20.28 3.97
N ARG A 73 5.27 21.59 3.79
CA ARG A 73 4.68 22.28 2.63
C ARG A 73 5.19 21.74 1.30
N ARG A 74 6.50 21.51 1.18
CA ARG A 74 7.11 20.97 -0.01
C ARG A 74 6.64 19.54 -0.30
N LEU A 75 6.62 18.68 0.71
CA LEU A 75 6.15 17.30 0.62
C LEU A 75 4.69 17.24 0.14
N HIS A 76 3.81 18.05 0.72
CA HIS A 76 2.40 18.09 0.34
C HIS A 76 2.12 18.84 -0.98
N ALA A 77 3.08 19.58 -1.50
CA ALA A 77 3.00 20.18 -2.84
C ALA A 77 3.37 19.18 -3.95
N LEU A 78 4.02 18.07 -3.64
CA LEU A 78 4.29 17.02 -4.62
C LEU A 78 2.97 16.42 -5.11
N PRO A 79 2.83 16.21 -6.43
CA PRO A 79 1.64 15.61 -6.98
C PRO A 79 1.53 14.14 -6.54
N GLU A 80 0.31 13.67 -6.33
CA GLU A 80 0.04 12.30 -5.95
C GLU A 80 0.49 11.32 -7.03
N SER A 81 0.35 11.70 -8.29
CA SER A 81 0.82 10.92 -9.44
C SER A 81 2.31 10.58 -9.40
N LEU A 82 3.13 11.41 -8.73
CA LEU A 82 4.55 11.12 -8.56
C LEU A 82 4.77 9.89 -7.66
N TRP A 83 4.02 9.77 -6.58
CA TRP A 83 4.09 8.62 -5.67
C TRP A 83 3.48 7.37 -6.28
N GLN A 84 2.37 7.54 -6.99
CA GLN A 84 1.72 6.45 -7.74
C GLN A 84 2.64 5.94 -8.86
N GLY A 85 3.30 6.83 -9.60
CA GLY A 85 4.26 6.46 -10.64
C GLY A 85 5.48 5.72 -10.09
N LEU A 86 6.03 6.15 -8.95
CA LEU A 86 7.12 5.43 -8.29
C LEU A 86 6.67 4.03 -7.81
N PHE A 87 5.46 3.93 -7.26
CA PHE A 87 4.90 2.63 -6.87
C PHE A 87 4.69 1.72 -8.08
N HIS A 88 4.16 2.26 -9.17
CA HIS A 88 3.97 1.52 -10.43
C HIS A 88 5.30 1.01 -10.98
N LEU A 89 6.36 1.83 -10.98
CA LEU A 89 7.70 1.41 -11.42
C LEU A 89 8.21 0.21 -10.61
N LEU A 90 8.10 0.26 -9.29
CA LEU A 90 8.49 -0.85 -8.41
C LEU A 90 7.61 -2.08 -8.60
N SER A 91 6.31 -1.87 -8.79
CA SER A 91 5.34 -2.91 -9.11
C SER A 91 5.71 -3.67 -10.39
N GLU A 92 5.97 -2.96 -11.47
CA GLU A 92 6.37 -3.57 -12.75
C GLU A 92 7.66 -4.40 -12.62
N ALA A 93 8.68 -3.85 -11.97
CA ALA A 93 9.90 -4.60 -11.69
C ALA A 93 9.62 -5.88 -10.88
N THR A 94 8.73 -5.80 -9.88
CA THR A 94 8.33 -6.95 -9.06
C THR A 94 7.53 -7.98 -9.85
N LYS A 95 6.62 -7.55 -10.72
CA LYS A 95 5.84 -8.44 -11.60
C LYS A 95 6.77 -9.21 -12.55
N HIS A 96 7.75 -8.54 -13.13
CA HIS A 96 8.75 -9.18 -14.01
C HIS A 96 9.61 -10.22 -13.28
N LEU A 97 9.92 -9.99 -12.01
CA LEU A 97 10.68 -10.93 -11.18
C LEU A 97 9.84 -12.09 -10.62
N ASN A 98 8.50 -12.00 -10.70
CA ASN A 98 7.58 -13.03 -10.18
C ASN A 98 7.40 -14.18 -11.17
N ALA A 99 8.40 -15.06 -11.26
CA ALA A 99 8.37 -16.21 -12.18
C ALA A 99 7.22 -17.21 -11.91
N SER A 100 6.63 -17.21 -10.72
CA SER A 100 5.52 -18.11 -10.38
C SER A 100 4.19 -17.72 -11.03
N GLY A 101 4.02 -16.44 -11.39
CA GLY A 101 2.73 -15.91 -11.83
C GLY A 101 1.63 -15.97 -10.77
N GLU A 102 1.99 -16.25 -9.52
CA GLU A 102 1.05 -16.35 -8.40
C GLU A 102 0.99 -15.03 -7.62
N TYR A 103 -0.22 -14.59 -7.36
CA TYR A 103 -0.52 -13.38 -6.60
C TYR A 103 -1.55 -13.66 -5.53
N ILE A 104 -1.56 -12.83 -4.50
CA ILE A 104 -2.51 -12.98 -3.40
C ILE A 104 -3.15 -11.63 -3.11
N MET A 105 -4.47 -11.64 -3.04
CA MET A 105 -5.30 -10.48 -2.74
C MET A 105 -5.86 -10.61 -1.33
N ASP A 106 -5.62 -9.62 -0.49
CA ASP A 106 -6.19 -9.55 0.84
C ASP A 106 -6.41 -8.09 1.26
N SER A 107 -7.10 -7.89 2.37
CA SER A 107 -7.38 -6.57 2.89
C SER A 107 -6.98 -6.42 4.35
N CYS A 108 -6.52 -5.23 4.72
CA CYS A 108 -6.25 -4.91 6.12
C CYS A 108 -6.87 -3.56 6.53
N PRO A 109 -7.39 -3.47 7.76
CA PRO A 109 -7.93 -2.22 8.28
C PRO A 109 -6.81 -1.27 8.69
N VAL A 110 -6.98 0.02 8.35
CA VAL A 110 -6.13 1.12 8.81
C VAL A 110 -6.99 2.10 9.62
N PRO A 111 -7.05 1.94 10.94
CA PRO A 111 -7.81 2.84 11.80
C PRO A 111 -7.21 4.25 11.79
N VAL A 112 -8.07 5.26 11.69
CA VAL A 112 -7.65 6.67 11.83
C VAL A 112 -7.69 7.15 13.27
N CYS A 113 -8.52 6.53 14.09
CA CYS A 113 -8.63 6.84 15.52
C CYS A 113 -9.23 5.67 16.31
N ASP A 114 -9.08 5.72 17.63
CA ASP A 114 -9.81 4.82 18.52
C ASP A 114 -11.30 5.06 18.45
N ASN A 115 -12.11 4.00 18.64
CA ASN A 115 -13.58 4.08 18.53
C ASN A 115 -14.21 5.15 19.43
N ILE A 116 -13.65 5.39 20.61
CA ILE A 116 -14.10 6.43 21.54
C ILE A 116 -13.90 7.85 20.99
N ARG A 117 -13.01 8.02 20.02
CA ARG A 117 -12.67 9.32 19.42
C ARG A 117 -13.39 9.61 18.11
N ILE A 118 -14.24 8.71 17.62
CA ILE A 118 -14.90 8.84 16.30
C ILE A 118 -15.64 10.19 16.18
N ARG A 119 -16.38 10.60 17.22
CA ARG A 119 -17.13 11.87 17.20
C ARG A 119 -16.24 13.12 17.06
N ARG A 120 -14.96 13.03 17.45
CA ARG A 120 -13.97 14.12 17.39
C ARG A 120 -13.03 13.99 16.17
N CYS A 121 -13.14 12.89 15.42
CA CYS A 121 -12.30 12.65 14.26
C CYS A 121 -12.68 13.61 13.12
N GLN A 122 -11.70 14.36 12.63
CA GLN A 122 -11.89 15.30 11.51
C GLN A 122 -11.39 14.77 10.19
N LEU A 123 -10.64 13.66 10.20
CA LEU A 123 -10.05 13.09 8.99
C LEU A 123 -11.10 12.54 8.04
N TYR A 124 -12.02 11.74 8.56
CA TYR A 124 -13.11 11.16 7.80
C TYR A 124 -14.41 11.31 8.60
N ARG A 125 -15.54 11.36 7.89
CA ARG A 125 -16.85 11.50 8.52
C ARG A 125 -17.85 10.53 7.89
N GLY A 126 -18.81 10.09 8.68
CA GLY A 126 -19.92 9.25 8.21
C GLY A 126 -19.73 7.75 8.45
N ALA A 127 -20.82 7.02 8.24
CA ALA A 127 -20.91 5.58 8.51
C ALA A 127 -20.06 4.74 7.55
N ALA A 128 -19.75 5.26 6.35
CA ALA A 128 -18.94 4.58 5.34
C ALA A 128 -17.55 4.18 5.86
N TYR A 129 -17.01 4.91 6.84
CA TYR A 129 -15.69 4.63 7.41
C TYR A 129 -15.72 3.70 8.62
N ARG A 130 -16.92 3.24 9.06
CA ARG A 130 -17.06 2.28 10.17
C ARG A 130 -17.03 0.86 9.64
N GLY A 131 -15.85 0.23 9.68
CA GLY A 131 -15.65 -1.15 9.26
C GLY A 131 -15.73 -2.15 10.43
N TYR A 132 -15.87 -3.44 10.07
CA TYR A 132 -15.86 -4.55 11.01
C TYR A 132 -14.82 -5.58 10.59
N VAL A 133 -14.02 -6.04 11.55
CA VAL A 133 -13.04 -7.11 11.37
C VAL A 133 -13.59 -8.38 11.98
N ALA A 134 -14.10 -9.29 11.13
CA ALA A 134 -14.80 -10.48 11.60
C ALA A 134 -13.90 -11.42 12.43
N SER A 135 -12.64 -11.62 12.01
CA SER A 135 -11.67 -12.45 12.73
C SER A 135 -11.35 -11.98 14.14
N LYS A 136 -11.39 -10.66 14.36
CA LYS A 136 -11.12 -10.02 15.67
C LYS A 136 -12.40 -9.61 16.40
N ARG A 137 -13.58 -9.83 15.81
CA ARG A 137 -14.89 -9.39 16.33
C ARG A 137 -14.88 -7.92 16.79
N ARG A 138 -14.21 -7.06 16.01
CA ARG A 138 -13.96 -5.68 16.42
C ARG A 138 -14.35 -4.68 15.32
N TYR A 139 -15.01 -3.61 15.71
CA TYR A 139 -15.22 -2.44 14.83
C TYR A 139 -13.97 -1.57 14.81
N PHE A 140 -13.74 -0.92 13.67
CA PHE A 140 -12.74 0.11 13.50
C PHE A 140 -13.33 1.29 12.72
N PHE A 141 -12.69 2.43 12.78
CA PHE A 141 -13.07 3.62 12.02
C PHE A 141 -11.89 4.12 11.22
N GLY A 142 -12.02 4.10 9.89
CA GLY A 142 -10.95 4.47 8.98
C GLY A 142 -11.08 3.87 7.59
N LEU A 143 -9.93 3.63 6.97
CA LEU A 143 -9.81 3.02 5.65
C LEU A 143 -9.51 1.52 5.78
N ARG A 144 -9.77 0.82 4.68
CA ARG A 144 -9.30 -0.53 4.44
C ARG A 144 -8.38 -0.49 3.22
N ILE A 145 -7.20 -1.07 3.33
CA ILE A 145 -6.30 -1.26 2.20
C ILE A 145 -6.63 -2.62 1.61
N HIS A 146 -6.94 -2.66 0.33
CA HIS A 146 -6.96 -3.90 -0.45
C HIS A 146 -5.64 -3.95 -1.20
N LEU A 147 -4.91 -5.03 -1.03
CA LEU A 147 -3.56 -5.18 -1.49
C LEU A 147 -3.44 -6.45 -2.32
N LEU A 148 -2.79 -6.34 -3.47
CA LEU A 148 -2.32 -7.46 -4.25
C LEU A 148 -0.82 -7.60 -4.04
N VAL A 149 -0.38 -8.78 -3.65
CA VAL A 149 1.03 -9.09 -3.44
C VAL A 149 1.44 -10.30 -4.26
N THR A 150 2.72 -10.43 -4.57
CA THR A 150 3.28 -11.66 -5.14
C THR A 150 3.25 -12.81 -4.13
N ALA A 151 3.49 -14.05 -4.56
CA ALA A 151 3.64 -15.20 -3.67
C ALA A 151 4.78 -15.03 -2.64
N THR A 152 5.75 -14.15 -2.91
CA THR A 152 6.83 -13.77 -1.98
C THR A 152 6.43 -12.66 -1.01
N GLY A 153 5.25 -12.05 -1.21
CA GLY A 153 4.69 -11.02 -0.33
C GLY A 153 5.01 -9.58 -0.71
N GLN A 154 5.61 -9.36 -1.88
CA GLN A 154 5.89 -8.01 -2.38
C GLN A 154 4.63 -7.34 -2.94
N PRO A 155 4.29 -6.10 -2.54
CA PRO A 155 3.10 -5.41 -3.02
C PRO A 155 3.26 -5.00 -4.48
N VAL A 156 2.23 -5.29 -5.27
CA VAL A 156 2.19 -4.92 -6.70
C VAL A 156 1.04 -3.99 -7.04
N GLU A 157 -0.10 -4.09 -6.34
CA GLU A 157 -1.22 -3.18 -6.54
C GLU A 157 -1.92 -2.91 -5.21
N PHE A 158 -2.50 -1.73 -5.04
CA PHE A 158 -3.33 -1.44 -3.88
C PHE A 158 -4.45 -0.45 -4.17
N VAL A 159 -5.51 -0.53 -3.38
CA VAL A 159 -6.58 0.46 -3.36
C VAL A 159 -6.98 0.77 -1.92
N LEU A 160 -7.25 2.03 -1.64
CA LEU A 160 -7.78 2.49 -0.36
C LEU A 160 -9.28 2.63 -0.46
N ALA A 161 -10.01 1.94 0.40
CA ALA A 161 -11.46 1.95 0.43
C ALA A 161 -11.99 2.39 1.80
N PRO A 162 -13.18 3.00 1.90
CA PRO A 162 -13.85 3.22 3.17
C PRO A 162 -14.04 1.92 3.96
N GLY A 163 -13.86 1.96 5.28
CA GLY A 163 -13.83 0.76 6.11
C GLY A 163 -15.09 -0.13 6.05
N ALA A 164 -16.25 0.43 5.69
CA ALA A 164 -17.50 -0.31 5.54
C ALA A 164 -17.73 -0.88 4.12
N GLN A 165 -16.87 -0.52 3.15
CA GLN A 165 -17.02 -1.00 1.79
C GLN A 165 -16.82 -2.52 1.72
N ALA A 166 -17.63 -3.20 0.91
CA ALA A 166 -17.50 -4.64 0.71
C ALA A 166 -16.20 -4.97 -0.03
N ASP A 167 -15.52 -6.04 0.40
CA ASP A 167 -14.22 -6.44 -0.14
C ASP A 167 -14.28 -6.71 -1.66
N ILE A 168 -15.37 -7.32 -2.15
CA ILE A 168 -15.57 -7.55 -3.59
C ILE A 168 -15.63 -6.25 -4.40
N THR A 169 -16.28 -5.20 -3.88
CA THR A 169 -16.39 -3.91 -4.57
C THR A 169 -15.03 -3.24 -4.69
N ALA A 170 -14.24 -3.30 -3.62
CA ALA A 170 -12.87 -2.77 -3.63
C ALA A 170 -11.92 -3.62 -4.48
N GLY A 171 -12.09 -4.96 -4.47
CA GLY A 171 -11.32 -5.88 -5.32
C GLY A 171 -11.51 -5.58 -6.82
N LYS A 172 -12.75 -5.30 -7.23
CA LYS A 172 -13.05 -4.89 -8.61
C LYS A 172 -12.47 -3.52 -9.01
N ALA A 173 -12.12 -2.70 -8.03
CA ALA A 173 -11.48 -1.40 -8.26
C ALA A 173 -9.94 -1.48 -8.29
N LEU A 174 -9.34 -2.62 -7.97
CA LEU A 174 -7.90 -2.83 -8.13
C LEU A 174 -7.55 -2.87 -9.62
N PRO A 175 -6.52 -2.13 -10.05
CA PRO A 175 -5.98 -2.29 -11.40
C PRO A 175 -5.25 -3.65 -11.45
N LEU A 176 -5.89 -4.65 -12.09
CA LEU A 176 -5.32 -5.99 -12.23
C LEU A 176 -4.50 -6.09 -13.52
N ASP A 177 -3.51 -5.20 -13.68
CA ASP A 177 -2.56 -5.25 -14.78
C ASP A 177 -1.46 -6.28 -14.48
N LEU A 178 -1.79 -7.56 -14.72
CA LEU A 178 -0.94 -8.70 -14.45
C LEU A 178 -0.62 -9.45 -15.74
N PRO A 179 0.53 -10.15 -15.80
CA PRO A 179 0.85 -11.01 -16.94
C PRO A 179 -0.25 -12.03 -17.22
N PRO A 180 -0.63 -12.26 -18.48
CA PRO A 180 -1.62 -13.29 -18.85
C PRO A 180 -1.23 -14.66 -18.29
N GLY A 181 -2.23 -15.43 -17.84
CA GLY A 181 -2.02 -16.72 -17.19
C GLY A 181 -1.73 -16.65 -15.70
N SER A 182 -1.67 -15.45 -15.11
CA SER A 182 -1.47 -15.27 -13.67
C SER A 182 -2.65 -15.81 -12.86
N THR A 183 -2.33 -16.34 -11.67
CA THR A 183 -3.31 -16.84 -10.70
C THR A 183 -3.37 -15.92 -9.49
N ILE A 184 -4.58 -15.49 -9.12
CA ILE A 184 -4.84 -14.63 -7.97
C ILE A 184 -5.57 -15.47 -6.91
N TYR A 185 -4.98 -15.62 -5.74
CA TYR A 185 -5.61 -16.24 -4.58
C TYR A 185 -6.22 -15.14 -3.69
N ALA A 186 -7.50 -15.29 -3.33
CA ALA A 186 -8.19 -14.31 -2.50
C ALA A 186 -9.06 -14.95 -1.42
N ASP A 187 -9.60 -14.15 -0.49
CA ASP A 187 -10.54 -14.63 0.51
C ASP A 187 -11.94 -14.87 -0.08
N ALA A 188 -12.75 -15.67 0.59
CA ALA A 188 -14.14 -15.94 0.24
C ALA A 188 -15.00 -14.64 0.14
N ALA A 189 -14.58 -13.55 0.76
CA ALA A 189 -15.22 -12.24 0.63
C ALA A 189 -15.15 -11.64 -0.79
N TYR A 190 -14.21 -12.11 -1.63
CA TYR A 190 -14.06 -11.71 -3.03
C TYR A 190 -14.82 -12.61 -4.00
N THR A 191 -15.72 -13.48 -3.53
CA THR A 191 -16.48 -14.39 -4.39
C THR A 191 -17.50 -13.63 -5.23
N ASP A 192 -17.34 -13.66 -6.56
CA ASP A 192 -18.30 -13.17 -7.54
C ASP A 192 -18.08 -13.93 -8.85
N TYR A 193 -19.01 -14.80 -9.21
CA TYR A 193 -18.84 -15.69 -10.36
C TYR A 193 -18.76 -14.96 -11.70
N ALA A 194 -19.50 -13.85 -11.85
CA ALA A 194 -19.45 -13.05 -13.07
C ALA A 194 -18.08 -12.37 -13.24
N TRP A 195 -17.52 -11.87 -12.14
CA TRP A 195 -16.19 -11.28 -12.14
C TRP A 195 -15.08 -12.32 -12.39
N GLU A 196 -15.22 -13.51 -11.80
CA GLU A 196 -14.29 -14.62 -12.04
C GLU A 196 -14.28 -15.03 -13.53
N ASP A 197 -15.47 -15.13 -14.14
CA ASP A 197 -15.62 -15.49 -15.55
C ASP A 197 -15.04 -14.39 -16.46
N TRP A 198 -15.32 -13.14 -16.16
CA TRP A 198 -14.74 -12.00 -16.89
C TRP A 198 -13.21 -11.97 -16.80
N LEU A 199 -12.64 -12.15 -15.60
CA LEU A 199 -11.18 -12.22 -15.43
C LEU A 199 -10.55 -13.35 -16.26
N ALA A 200 -11.21 -14.51 -16.31
CA ALA A 200 -10.70 -15.65 -17.06
C ALA A 200 -10.80 -15.45 -18.58
N GLN A 201 -11.91 -14.88 -19.06
CA GLN A 201 -12.20 -14.75 -20.51
C GLN A 201 -11.51 -13.53 -21.13
N ASP A 202 -11.60 -12.37 -20.49
CA ASP A 202 -11.16 -11.09 -21.06
C ASP A 202 -9.74 -10.71 -20.62
N CYS A 203 -9.36 -11.04 -19.36
CA CYS A 203 -8.06 -10.68 -18.81
C CYS A 203 -7.04 -11.84 -18.83
N HIS A 204 -7.47 -13.07 -19.12
CA HIS A 204 -6.65 -14.29 -19.00
C HIS A 204 -6.04 -14.47 -17.61
N LEU A 205 -6.78 -14.10 -16.56
CA LEU A 205 -6.40 -14.23 -15.16
C LEU A 205 -7.28 -15.26 -14.46
N THR A 206 -6.71 -16.08 -13.59
CA THR A 206 -7.46 -17.06 -12.81
C THR A 206 -7.64 -16.55 -11.38
N LEU A 207 -8.90 -16.27 -10.97
CA LEU A 207 -9.21 -15.91 -9.58
C LEU A 207 -9.63 -17.17 -8.80
N VAL A 208 -8.87 -17.48 -7.75
CA VAL A 208 -9.09 -18.66 -6.90
C VAL A 208 -9.51 -18.21 -5.51
N VAL A 209 -10.78 -18.45 -5.16
CA VAL A 209 -11.36 -18.11 -3.85
C VAL A 209 -11.92 -19.35 -3.15
N PRO A 210 -11.73 -19.50 -1.83
CA PRO A 210 -12.27 -20.63 -1.08
C PRO A 210 -13.80 -20.67 -1.18
N ARG A 211 -14.35 -21.84 -1.43
CA ARG A 211 -15.80 -22.05 -1.58
C ARG A 211 -16.42 -22.47 -0.26
N LYS A 212 -17.57 -21.88 0.06
CA LYS A 212 -18.43 -22.34 1.15
C LYS A 212 -19.06 -23.70 0.76
N THR A 213 -19.51 -24.45 1.75
CA THR A 213 -20.13 -25.79 1.54
C THR A 213 -21.36 -25.76 0.63
N ASN A 214 -22.09 -24.65 0.64
CA ASN A 214 -23.30 -24.42 -0.17
C ASN A 214 -23.02 -23.61 -1.45
N ALA A 215 -21.76 -23.47 -1.88
CA ALA A 215 -21.42 -22.71 -3.07
C ALA A 215 -21.92 -23.44 -4.35
N LYS A 216 -22.40 -22.66 -5.33
CA LYS A 216 -22.84 -23.18 -6.63
C LYS A 216 -21.71 -23.84 -7.43
N ARG A 217 -20.47 -23.40 -7.24
CA ARG A 217 -19.27 -23.98 -7.84
C ARG A 217 -18.49 -24.69 -6.75
N THR A 218 -18.19 -25.97 -6.96
CA THR A 218 -17.38 -26.79 -6.03
C THR A 218 -15.90 -26.52 -6.26
N MET A 219 -15.09 -26.75 -5.22
CA MET A 219 -13.64 -26.64 -5.29
C MET A 219 -12.99 -27.96 -4.87
N PRO A 220 -12.04 -28.51 -5.64
CA PRO A 220 -11.27 -29.68 -5.23
C PRO A 220 -10.58 -29.47 -3.88
N GLY A 221 -10.49 -30.54 -3.07
CA GLY A 221 -9.88 -30.46 -1.74
C GLY A 221 -8.42 -30.04 -1.76
N THR A 222 -7.67 -30.49 -2.76
CA THR A 222 -6.27 -30.08 -3.01
C THR A 222 -6.13 -28.58 -3.23
N LEU A 223 -7.00 -27.99 -4.05
CA LEU A 223 -6.99 -26.56 -4.33
C LEU A 223 -7.40 -25.74 -3.09
N ARG A 224 -8.35 -26.24 -2.29
CA ARG A 224 -8.73 -25.61 -1.01
C ARG A 224 -7.56 -25.60 -0.02
N TYR A 225 -6.81 -26.69 0.07
CA TYR A 225 -5.60 -26.76 0.90
C TYR A 225 -4.54 -25.76 0.42
N LEU A 226 -4.29 -25.70 -0.88
CA LEU A 226 -3.33 -24.76 -1.49
C LEU A 226 -3.71 -23.30 -1.19
N CYS A 227 -4.98 -22.93 -1.38
CA CYS A 227 -5.47 -21.60 -1.02
C CYS A 227 -5.19 -21.24 0.44
N HIS A 228 -5.45 -22.17 1.36
CA HIS A 228 -5.22 -21.96 2.78
C HIS A 228 -3.73 -21.80 3.09
N TYR A 229 -2.87 -22.61 2.46
CA TYR A 229 -1.43 -22.55 2.64
C TYR A 229 -0.82 -21.24 2.12
N ILE A 230 -1.20 -20.84 0.91
CA ILE A 230 -0.70 -19.62 0.27
C ILE A 230 -1.15 -18.39 1.07
N ARG A 231 -2.40 -18.36 1.55
CA ARG A 231 -2.92 -17.24 2.34
C ARG A 231 -2.16 -17.02 3.67
N LYS A 232 -1.65 -18.05 4.30
CA LYS A 232 -0.81 -17.89 5.51
C LYS A 232 0.44 -17.05 5.25
N ARG A 233 1.01 -17.11 4.04
CA ARG A 233 2.16 -16.28 3.67
C ARG A 233 1.79 -14.79 3.63
N VAL A 234 0.61 -14.48 3.10
CA VAL A 234 0.12 -13.08 3.01
C VAL A 234 -0.18 -12.50 4.38
N GLU A 235 -0.74 -13.28 5.29
CA GLU A 235 -0.96 -12.80 6.66
C GLU A 235 0.35 -12.30 7.29
N THR A 236 1.48 -12.96 6.98
CA THR A 236 2.80 -12.52 7.42
C THR A 236 3.20 -11.19 6.76
N SER A 237 3.07 -11.06 5.43
CA SER A 237 3.42 -9.83 4.70
C SER A 237 2.53 -8.67 5.11
N LEU A 238 1.20 -8.88 5.20
CA LEU A 238 0.27 -7.87 5.70
C LEU A 238 0.57 -7.47 7.14
N SER A 239 0.98 -8.43 7.98
CA SER A 239 1.40 -8.14 9.35
C SER A 239 2.66 -7.29 9.38
N GLN A 240 3.63 -7.55 8.53
CA GLN A 240 4.86 -6.76 8.40
C GLN A 240 4.56 -5.36 7.87
N ILE A 241 3.77 -5.24 6.80
CA ILE A 241 3.32 -3.96 6.25
C ILE A 241 2.57 -3.15 7.32
N THR A 242 1.62 -3.78 8.03
CA THR A 242 0.87 -3.09 9.09
C THR A 242 1.70 -2.79 10.33
N ALA A 243 2.74 -3.56 10.61
CA ALA A 243 3.70 -3.26 11.68
C ALA A 243 4.58 -2.04 11.35
N SER A 244 4.88 -1.81 10.05
CA SER A 244 5.59 -0.61 9.59
C SER A 244 4.71 0.65 9.69
N PHE A 245 3.37 0.50 9.68
CA PHE A 245 2.49 1.60 10.07
C PHE A 245 2.70 1.88 11.56
N ALA A 246 3.08 3.09 11.91
CA ALA A 246 3.02 3.51 13.30
C ALA A 246 1.64 3.12 13.87
N ARG A 247 1.58 2.60 15.10
CA ARG A 247 0.33 2.19 15.77
C ARG A 247 -0.80 3.23 15.64
N THR A 248 -0.43 4.48 15.39
CA THR A 248 -1.32 5.58 15.04
C THR A 248 -0.69 6.40 13.92
N VAL A 249 -1.22 6.32 12.71
CA VAL A 249 -0.82 7.22 11.62
C VAL A 249 -1.25 8.64 12.02
N ARG A 250 -0.29 9.44 12.49
CA ARG A 250 -0.55 10.84 12.87
C ARG A 250 -0.70 11.68 11.62
N ALA A 251 -1.92 12.06 11.29
CA ALA A 251 -2.25 12.94 10.18
C ALA A 251 -3.33 13.93 10.61
N VAL A 252 -3.33 15.12 9.99
CA VAL A 252 -4.34 16.16 10.23
C VAL A 252 -5.34 16.23 9.07
N THR A 253 -4.93 15.79 7.87
CA THR A 253 -5.77 15.79 6.68
C THR A 253 -5.86 14.39 6.08
N PRO A 254 -6.96 14.03 5.37
CA PRO A 254 -7.08 12.77 4.64
C PRO A 254 -5.89 12.54 3.71
N ARG A 255 -5.53 13.55 2.90
CA ARG A 255 -4.38 13.48 1.98
C ARG A 255 -3.06 13.12 2.70
N CYS A 256 -2.81 13.68 3.89
CA CYS A 256 -1.62 13.33 4.67
C CYS A 256 -1.68 11.89 5.18
N PHE A 257 -2.88 11.41 5.54
CA PHE A 257 -3.09 10.05 6.01
C PHE A 257 -2.82 9.05 4.88
N GLU A 258 -3.42 9.26 3.72
CA GLU A 258 -3.26 8.43 2.53
C GLU A 258 -1.82 8.44 2.01
N LEU A 259 -1.17 9.61 1.99
CA LEU A 259 0.26 9.72 1.64
C LEU A 259 1.13 8.86 2.56
N LYS A 260 0.90 8.87 3.87
CA LYS A 260 1.68 8.05 4.81
C LYS A 260 1.47 6.55 4.59
N ILE A 261 0.28 6.13 4.20
CA ILE A 261 0.01 4.74 3.82
C ILE A 261 0.80 4.40 2.56
N CYS A 262 0.72 5.24 1.54
CA CYS A 262 1.46 5.06 0.29
C CYS A 262 2.98 4.98 0.54
N LEU A 263 3.53 5.88 1.35
CA LEU A 263 4.95 5.86 1.72
C LEU A 263 5.36 4.58 2.45
N ALA A 264 4.51 4.04 3.31
CA ALA A 264 4.80 2.79 4.00
C ALA A 264 4.77 1.58 3.03
N LEU A 265 3.84 1.57 2.07
CA LEU A 265 3.81 0.55 1.01
C LEU A 265 5.04 0.65 0.10
N LEU A 266 5.43 1.87 -0.29
CA LEU A 266 6.65 2.12 -1.07
C LEU A 266 7.90 1.67 -0.31
N ALA A 267 8.03 2.02 0.96
CA ALA A 267 9.16 1.62 1.79
C ALA A 267 9.25 0.09 1.97
N PHE A 268 8.12 -0.60 1.96
CA PHE A 268 8.08 -2.06 2.03
C PHE A 268 8.41 -2.72 0.67
N ALA A 269 8.04 -2.08 -0.44
CA ALA A 269 8.34 -2.55 -1.80
C ALA A 269 9.82 -2.36 -2.20
N LEU A 270 10.53 -1.47 -1.52
CA LEU A 270 11.97 -1.23 -1.68
C LEU A 270 12.82 -2.28 -0.95
#